data_f517e6df98eaacf9c6c39cb417c78f0c
#
_entry.id   f517e6df98eaacf9c6c39cb417c78f0c
#
_cell.length_a   1.000
_cell.length_b   1.000
_cell.length_c   1.000
_cell.angle_alpha   90.00
_cell.angle_beta   90.00
_cell.angle_gamma   90.00
#
_symmetry.space_group_name_H-M   'P 1'
#
loop_
_entity.id
_entity.type
_entity.pdbx_description
1 polymer ?
#
loop_
_entity_poly.entity_id
_entity_poly.type
_entity_poly.pdbx_seq_one_letter_code
_entity_poly.pdbx_strand_id
1 'polypeptide(L)'
;IMDLAITQAHERVVSDLRQSGLNYRIVRPCGYFSDMGVLYDMAAKGRSFLVGPGHNKMNPIHGRDLAEVCVDTAEGDEVEVEAGGPDIMTQREAAELAFEVAGKPIKITVIPMWLARGLVKLIALLSTQFGDLANFIVTAGEIDGVGPKRGTTTLKHYLESLHAANRKNR
;
A
#
# COMPACT_ATOMS: atom_id res chain seq x y z
N ILE A 1 -12.53 -3.62 -7.15
CA ILE A 1 -12.06 -3.74 -5.75
C ILE A 1 -13.23 -3.95 -4.78
N MET A 2 -14.35 -3.27 -4.96
CA MET A 2 -15.53 -3.39 -4.07
C MET A 2 -16.06 -4.82 -3.90
N ASP A 3 -15.78 -5.71 -4.83
CA ASP A 3 -16.20 -7.12 -4.78
C ASP A 3 -15.24 -8.03 -3.99
N LEU A 4 -14.13 -7.49 -3.47
CA LEU A 4 -13.16 -8.27 -2.69
C LEU A 4 -13.62 -8.43 -1.24
N ALA A 5 -13.43 -9.61 -0.66
CA ALA A 5 -13.89 -9.94 0.70
C ALA A 5 -13.35 -8.95 1.76
N ILE A 6 -12.09 -8.54 1.65
CA ILE A 6 -11.46 -7.55 2.55
C ILE A 6 -12.17 -6.20 2.45
N THR A 7 -12.41 -5.71 1.23
CA THR A 7 -13.08 -4.42 1.01
C THR A 7 -14.52 -4.46 1.50
N GLN A 8 -15.24 -5.55 1.22
CA GLN A 8 -16.59 -5.73 1.72
C GLN A 8 -16.68 -5.77 3.25
N ALA A 9 -15.67 -6.37 3.92
CA ALA A 9 -15.62 -6.37 5.39
C ALA A 9 -15.45 -4.94 5.93
N HIS A 10 -14.57 -4.13 5.34
CA HIS A 10 -14.40 -2.73 5.72
C HIS A 10 -15.68 -1.91 5.48
N GLU A 11 -16.33 -2.07 4.33
CA GLU A 11 -17.56 -1.34 4.04
C GLU A 11 -18.74 -1.75 4.93
N ARG A 12 -18.78 -2.98 5.43
CA ARG A 12 -19.75 -3.38 6.47
C ARG A 12 -19.53 -2.61 7.77
N VAL A 13 -18.27 -2.50 8.24
CA VAL A 13 -17.94 -1.70 9.43
C VAL A 13 -18.36 -0.24 9.24
N VAL A 14 -18.10 0.34 8.06
CA VAL A 14 -18.54 1.71 7.73
C VAL A 14 -20.07 1.82 7.77
N SER A 15 -20.77 0.85 7.21
CA SER A 15 -22.24 0.81 7.24
C SER A 15 -22.78 0.73 8.66
N ASP A 16 -22.19 -0.13 9.50
CA ASP A 16 -22.59 -0.28 10.89
C ASP A 16 -22.34 1.00 11.71
N LEU A 17 -21.20 1.66 11.48
CA LEU A 17 -20.89 2.96 12.08
C LEU A 17 -21.94 4.02 11.70
N ARG A 18 -22.30 4.11 10.42
CA ARG A 18 -23.32 5.06 9.93
C ARG A 18 -24.70 4.83 10.56
N GLN A 19 -25.00 3.60 10.96
CA GLN A 19 -26.28 3.22 11.56
C GLN A 19 -26.26 3.23 13.11
N SER A 20 -25.07 3.33 13.72
CA SER A 20 -24.90 3.18 15.17
C SER A 20 -25.40 4.34 16.01
N GLY A 21 -25.60 5.53 15.43
CA GLY A 21 -25.85 6.77 16.16
C GLY A 21 -24.65 7.33 16.93
N LEU A 22 -23.47 6.70 16.82
CA LEU A 22 -22.23 7.20 17.45
C LEU A 22 -21.70 8.43 16.70
N ASN A 23 -20.94 9.26 17.40
CA ASN A 23 -20.12 10.28 16.75
C ASN A 23 -18.85 9.62 16.21
N TYR A 24 -18.83 9.35 14.92
CA TYR A 24 -17.72 8.65 14.24
C TYR A 24 -17.00 9.54 13.25
N ARG A 25 -15.78 9.14 12.92
CA ARG A 25 -14.98 9.67 11.81
C ARG A 25 -14.37 8.52 11.05
N ILE A 26 -14.24 8.65 9.73
CA ILE A 26 -13.66 7.64 8.86
C ILE A 26 -12.47 8.26 8.12
N VAL A 27 -11.30 7.64 8.25
CA VAL A 27 -10.12 8.00 7.47
C VAL A 27 -9.80 6.86 6.53
N ARG A 28 -9.71 7.14 5.21
CA ARG A 28 -9.41 6.18 4.15
C ARG A 28 -8.02 6.44 3.57
N PRO A 29 -6.97 5.79 4.07
CA PRO A 29 -5.65 5.91 3.47
C PRO A 29 -5.58 5.14 2.14
N CYS A 30 -4.83 5.69 1.17
CA CYS A 30 -4.61 5.07 -0.14
C CYS A 30 -3.57 3.94 -0.11
N GLY A 31 -2.89 3.73 0.99
CA GLY A 31 -1.85 2.73 1.21
C GLY A 31 -0.89 3.18 2.30
N TYR A 32 -0.04 2.28 2.77
CA TYR A 32 0.85 2.54 3.89
C TYR A 32 2.32 2.38 3.50
N PHE A 33 3.20 3.21 4.04
CA PHE A 33 4.65 3.04 3.86
C PHE A 33 5.18 1.74 4.45
N SER A 34 4.55 1.20 5.49
CA SER A 34 4.90 -0.12 6.02
C SER A 34 4.88 -1.22 4.95
N ASP A 35 3.92 -1.15 4.03
CA ASP A 35 3.79 -2.13 2.95
C ASP A 35 4.90 -1.93 1.89
N MET A 36 5.41 -0.72 1.75
CA MET A 36 6.53 -0.40 0.85
C MET A 36 7.87 -0.94 1.37
N GLY A 37 7.98 -1.26 2.65
CA GLY A 37 9.18 -1.89 3.23
C GLY A 37 9.57 -3.19 2.53
N VAL A 38 8.59 -3.95 2.03
CA VAL A 38 8.82 -5.17 1.24
C VAL A 38 9.63 -4.89 -0.04
N LEU A 39 9.39 -3.75 -0.70
CA LEU A 39 10.15 -3.35 -1.89
C LEU A 39 11.63 -3.13 -1.54
N TYR A 40 11.88 -2.47 -0.40
CA TYR A 40 13.24 -2.28 0.10
C TYR A 40 13.93 -3.61 0.44
N ASP A 41 13.24 -4.52 1.13
CA ASP A 41 13.81 -5.83 1.49
C ASP A 41 14.16 -6.67 0.25
N MET A 42 13.34 -6.62 -0.78
CA MET A 42 13.60 -7.25 -2.06
C MET A 42 14.80 -6.61 -2.77
N ALA A 43 14.84 -5.27 -2.83
CA ALA A 43 15.93 -4.53 -3.45
C ALA A 43 17.27 -4.76 -2.73
N ALA A 44 17.28 -4.80 -1.39
CA ALA A 44 18.45 -5.09 -0.57
C ALA A 44 19.02 -6.50 -0.84
N LYS A 45 18.15 -7.47 -1.21
CA LYS A 45 18.53 -8.82 -1.68
C LYS A 45 18.93 -8.84 -3.17
N GLY A 46 18.91 -7.69 -3.85
CA GLY A 46 19.36 -7.52 -5.23
C GLY A 46 18.37 -7.97 -6.31
N ARG A 47 17.09 -8.19 -5.99
CA ARG A 47 16.03 -8.55 -6.95
C ARG A 47 14.67 -8.12 -6.42
N SER A 48 13.77 -7.72 -7.32
CA SER A 48 12.38 -7.43 -7.00
C SER A 48 11.46 -8.03 -8.05
N PHE A 49 10.18 -8.14 -7.71
CA PHE A 49 9.14 -8.65 -8.59
C PHE A 49 8.00 -7.64 -8.64
N LEU A 50 7.46 -7.41 -9.83
CA LEU A 50 6.24 -6.65 -10.03
C LEU A 50 5.22 -7.52 -10.74
N VAL A 51 3.98 -7.43 -10.32
CA VAL A 51 2.85 -8.04 -11.02
C VAL A 51 2.33 -7.04 -12.05
N GLY A 52 2.37 -7.43 -13.33
CA GLY A 52 2.07 -6.52 -14.42
C GLY A 52 3.17 -5.47 -14.66
N PRO A 53 2.93 -4.50 -15.55
CA PRO A 53 3.94 -3.51 -15.96
C PRO A 53 4.32 -2.51 -14.87
N GLY A 54 3.52 -2.40 -13.80
CA GLY A 54 3.77 -1.49 -12.67
C GLY A 54 3.56 -0.01 -12.99
N HIS A 55 2.67 0.32 -13.95
CA HIS A 55 2.39 1.70 -14.37
C HIS A 55 1.32 2.40 -13.52
N ASN A 56 0.56 1.63 -12.73
CA ASN A 56 -0.48 2.17 -11.87
C ASN A 56 0.13 3.08 -10.80
N LYS A 57 -0.53 4.21 -10.60
CA LYS A 57 -0.09 5.26 -9.68
C LYS A 57 -0.59 5.00 -8.27
N MET A 58 0.21 5.39 -7.31
CA MET A 58 -0.12 5.32 -5.89
C MET A 58 0.54 6.47 -5.14
N ASN A 59 -0.02 6.84 -4.00
CA ASN A 59 0.62 7.75 -3.05
C ASN A 59 0.38 7.28 -1.60
N PRO A 60 1.00 6.16 -1.20
CA PRO A 60 0.90 5.68 0.18
C PRO A 60 1.34 6.75 1.18
N ILE A 61 0.84 6.69 2.41
CA ILE A 61 1.10 7.66 3.48
C ILE A 61 1.95 7.05 4.60
N HIS A 62 2.80 7.87 5.22
CA HIS A 62 3.55 7.49 6.41
C HIS A 62 2.63 7.39 7.63
N GLY A 63 2.85 6.39 8.52
CA GLY A 63 1.99 6.16 9.68
C GLY A 63 1.89 7.34 10.64
N ARG A 64 2.96 8.15 10.81
CA ARG A 64 2.91 9.37 11.62
C ARG A 64 2.01 10.42 10.99
N ASP A 65 2.17 10.68 9.70
CA ASP A 65 1.36 11.66 8.98
C ASP A 65 -0.12 11.23 8.98
N LEU A 66 -0.38 9.92 8.85
CA LEU A 66 -1.74 9.39 8.96
C LEU A 66 -2.33 9.60 10.36
N ALA A 67 -1.52 9.43 11.42
CA ALA A 67 -1.98 9.70 12.79
C ALA A 67 -2.36 11.17 12.97
N GLU A 68 -1.61 12.11 12.40
CA GLU A 68 -1.96 13.54 12.39
C GLU A 68 -3.29 13.77 11.66
N VAL A 69 -3.47 13.16 10.47
CA VAL A 69 -4.76 13.23 9.75
C VAL A 69 -5.92 12.67 10.59
N CYS A 70 -5.70 11.57 11.34
CA CYS A 70 -6.73 11.01 12.20
C CYS A 70 -7.12 11.97 13.34
N VAL A 71 -6.15 12.65 13.96
CA VAL A 71 -6.41 13.66 15.01
C VAL A 71 -7.16 14.84 14.44
N ASP A 72 -6.67 15.43 13.34
CA ASP A 72 -7.30 16.58 12.68
C ASP A 72 -8.74 16.24 12.25
N THR A 73 -8.98 15.02 11.74
CA THR A 73 -10.34 14.58 11.37
C THR A 73 -11.23 14.40 12.60
N ALA A 74 -10.67 13.92 13.72
CA ALA A 74 -11.44 13.71 14.95
C ALA A 74 -11.89 15.06 15.57
N GLU A 75 -11.06 16.09 15.45
CA GLU A 75 -11.33 17.45 15.96
C GLU A 75 -12.10 18.32 14.95
N GLY A 76 -12.09 17.94 13.67
CA GLY A 76 -12.73 18.68 12.58
C GLY A 76 -14.19 18.29 12.34
N ASP A 77 -14.76 18.92 11.32
CA ASP A 77 -16.18 18.73 10.92
C ASP A 77 -16.35 17.64 9.83
N GLU A 78 -15.27 17.24 9.16
CA GLU A 78 -15.33 16.22 8.09
C GLU A 78 -15.59 14.84 8.69
N VAL A 79 -16.66 14.17 8.25
CA VAL A 79 -17.05 12.85 8.75
C VAL A 79 -16.21 11.74 8.09
N GLU A 80 -15.82 11.94 6.85
CA GLU A 80 -15.05 10.96 6.07
C GLU A 80 -14.01 11.69 5.23
N VAL A 81 -12.74 11.27 5.33
CA VAL A 81 -11.61 11.84 4.60
C VAL A 81 -10.76 10.75 3.95
N GLU A 82 -10.27 11.04 2.77
CA GLU A 82 -9.22 10.25 2.12
C GLU A 82 -7.85 10.86 2.43
N ALA A 83 -6.82 10.00 2.55
CA ALA A 83 -5.48 10.44 2.87
C ALA A 83 -4.42 9.70 2.03
N GLY A 84 -3.61 10.46 1.32
CA GLY A 84 -2.44 10.00 0.59
C GLY A 84 -1.18 10.74 1.00
N GLY A 85 -0.03 10.16 0.72
CA GLY A 85 1.28 10.78 0.93
C GLY A 85 1.56 11.92 -0.07
N PRO A 86 2.70 12.61 0.10
CA PRO A 86 3.06 13.76 -0.71
C PRO A 86 3.44 13.39 -2.15
N ASP A 87 3.96 12.17 -2.35
CA ASP A 87 4.53 11.73 -3.62
C ASP A 87 3.58 10.80 -4.35
N ILE A 88 3.17 11.20 -5.55
CA ILE A 88 2.44 10.31 -6.47
C ILE A 88 3.47 9.67 -7.39
N MET A 89 3.53 8.34 -7.37
CA MET A 89 4.47 7.56 -8.18
C MET A 89 3.84 6.26 -8.67
N THR A 90 4.42 5.66 -9.69
CA THR A 90 4.05 4.33 -10.14
C THR A 90 4.67 3.26 -9.24
N GLN A 91 4.10 2.06 -9.25
CA GLN A 91 4.68 0.91 -8.54
C GLN A 91 6.11 0.61 -9.00
N ARG A 92 6.40 0.83 -10.29
CA ARG A 92 7.74 0.65 -10.85
C ARG A 92 8.71 1.69 -10.29
N GLU A 93 8.34 2.98 -10.28
CA GLU A 93 9.17 4.05 -9.70
C GLU A 93 9.46 3.81 -8.22
N ALA A 94 8.48 3.32 -7.45
CA ALA A 94 8.70 2.96 -6.05
C ALA A 94 9.69 1.80 -5.89
N ALA A 95 9.60 0.78 -6.76
CA ALA A 95 10.56 -0.33 -6.74
C ALA A 95 11.97 0.14 -7.15
N GLU A 96 12.09 1.00 -8.16
CA GLU A 96 13.38 1.56 -8.60
C GLU A 96 14.00 2.44 -7.51
N LEU A 97 13.20 3.26 -6.83
CA LEU A 97 13.62 4.04 -5.66
C LEU A 97 14.17 3.15 -4.54
N ALA A 98 13.53 2.00 -4.30
CA ALA A 98 14.02 1.05 -3.30
C ALA A 98 15.41 0.49 -3.66
N PHE A 99 15.71 0.23 -4.95
CA PHE A 99 17.05 -0.16 -5.40
C PHE A 99 18.05 0.99 -5.25
N GLU A 100 17.67 2.22 -5.58
CA GLU A 100 18.51 3.41 -5.38
C GLU A 100 18.96 3.52 -3.92
N VAL A 101 18.00 3.48 -2.98
CA VAL A 101 18.28 3.59 -1.55
C VAL A 101 19.09 2.40 -1.04
N ALA A 102 18.83 1.20 -1.54
CA ALA A 102 19.62 0.00 -1.17
C ALA A 102 21.04 0.00 -1.75
N GLY A 103 21.38 0.92 -2.67
CA GLY A 103 22.66 0.95 -3.37
C GLY A 103 22.91 -0.28 -4.24
N LYS A 104 21.86 -0.80 -4.88
CA LYS A 104 21.91 -2.02 -5.70
C LYS A 104 21.52 -1.72 -7.14
N PRO A 105 22.06 -2.48 -8.13
CA PRO A 105 21.62 -2.38 -9.50
C PRO A 105 20.15 -2.82 -9.63
N ILE A 106 19.37 -2.10 -10.43
CA ILE A 106 17.95 -2.37 -10.64
C ILE A 106 17.79 -3.74 -11.34
N LYS A 107 17.11 -4.66 -10.67
CA LYS A 107 16.75 -5.99 -11.18
C LYS A 107 15.30 -6.29 -10.83
N ILE A 108 14.39 -5.84 -11.67
CA ILE A 108 12.95 -6.02 -11.53
C ILE A 108 12.47 -7.05 -12.53
N THR A 109 11.89 -8.14 -12.03
CA THR A 109 11.25 -9.16 -12.85
C THR A 109 9.75 -8.90 -12.89
N VAL A 110 9.21 -8.75 -14.10
CA VAL A 110 7.77 -8.55 -14.30
C VAL A 110 7.08 -9.91 -14.41
N ILE A 111 6.13 -10.16 -13.53
CA ILE A 111 5.26 -11.34 -13.58
C ILE A 111 4.05 -10.99 -14.44
N PRO A 112 3.83 -11.67 -15.57
CA PRO A 112 2.64 -11.41 -16.39
C PRO A 112 1.35 -11.61 -15.61
N MET A 113 0.38 -10.75 -15.83
CA MET A 113 -0.88 -10.74 -15.08
C MET A 113 -1.64 -12.08 -15.16
N TRP A 114 -1.62 -12.73 -16.33
CA TRP A 114 -2.28 -14.04 -16.49
C TRP A 114 -1.65 -15.12 -15.58
N LEU A 115 -0.33 -15.07 -15.38
CA LEU A 115 0.39 -15.99 -14.51
C LEU A 115 0.08 -15.71 -13.04
N ALA A 116 0.08 -14.42 -12.64
CA ALA A 116 -0.30 -14.01 -11.28
C ALA A 116 -1.72 -14.46 -10.94
N ARG A 117 -2.69 -14.24 -11.83
CA ARG A 117 -4.08 -14.69 -11.64
C ARG A 117 -4.22 -16.22 -11.59
N GLY A 118 -3.42 -16.94 -12.36
CA GLY A 118 -3.35 -18.41 -12.30
C GLY A 118 -2.85 -18.88 -10.93
N LEU A 119 -1.82 -18.24 -10.41
CA LEU A 119 -1.25 -18.55 -9.10
C LEU A 119 -2.23 -18.23 -7.95
N VAL A 120 -2.94 -17.11 -8.03
CA VAL A 120 -3.99 -16.75 -7.08
C VAL A 120 -5.05 -17.85 -6.99
N LYS A 121 -5.54 -18.35 -8.14
CA LYS A 121 -6.51 -19.45 -8.15
C LYS A 121 -5.97 -20.72 -7.49
N LEU A 122 -4.71 -21.05 -7.73
CA LEU A 122 -4.08 -22.21 -7.10
C LEU A 122 -3.94 -22.04 -5.58
N ILE A 123 -3.54 -20.86 -5.11
CA ILE A 123 -3.46 -20.53 -3.68
C ILE A 123 -4.86 -20.62 -3.03
N ALA A 124 -5.89 -20.12 -3.70
CA ALA A 124 -7.26 -20.16 -3.20
C ALA A 124 -7.81 -21.58 -3.04
N LEU A 125 -7.33 -22.55 -3.85
CA LEU A 125 -7.66 -23.96 -3.68
C LEU A 125 -7.07 -24.59 -2.41
N LEU A 126 -5.92 -24.05 -1.95
CA LEU A 126 -5.23 -24.54 -0.75
C LEU A 126 -5.69 -23.81 0.52
N SER A 127 -6.00 -22.53 0.39
CA SER A 127 -6.48 -21.69 1.49
C SER A 127 -7.26 -20.49 0.95
N THR A 128 -8.50 -20.35 1.36
CA THR A 128 -9.36 -19.22 0.97
C THR A 128 -8.78 -17.89 1.49
N GLN A 129 -8.30 -17.83 2.72
CA GLN A 129 -7.72 -16.61 3.31
C GLN A 129 -6.51 -16.09 2.52
N PHE A 130 -5.56 -16.98 2.18
CA PHE A 130 -4.39 -16.60 1.39
C PHE A 130 -4.76 -16.30 -0.06
N GLY A 131 -5.75 -16.99 -0.61
CA GLY A 131 -6.32 -16.69 -1.93
C GLY A 131 -6.94 -15.30 -2.00
N ASP A 132 -7.73 -14.92 -1.01
CA ASP A 132 -8.37 -13.60 -0.93
C ASP A 132 -7.33 -12.48 -0.78
N LEU A 133 -6.32 -12.68 0.07
CA LEU A 133 -5.22 -11.72 0.23
C LEU A 133 -4.41 -11.58 -1.07
N ALA A 134 -4.06 -12.68 -1.71
CA ALA A 134 -3.32 -12.65 -2.97
C ALA A 134 -4.14 -12.00 -4.09
N ASN A 135 -5.46 -12.28 -4.14
CA ASN A 135 -6.37 -11.64 -5.08
C ASN A 135 -6.47 -10.12 -4.83
N PHE A 136 -6.54 -9.70 -3.57
CA PHE A 136 -6.52 -8.29 -3.22
C PHE A 136 -5.24 -7.61 -3.72
N ILE A 137 -4.06 -8.17 -3.45
CA ILE A 137 -2.76 -7.61 -3.85
C ILE A 137 -2.68 -7.49 -5.37
N VAL A 138 -3.08 -8.54 -6.12
CA VAL A 138 -3.04 -8.54 -7.59
C VAL A 138 -4.03 -7.50 -8.14
N THR A 139 -5.25 -7.45 -7.63
CA THR A 139 -6.29 -6.53 -8.10
C THR A 139 -5.96 -5.07 -7.74
N ALA A 140 -5.46 -4.82 -6.53
CA ALA A 140 -5.00 -3.49 -6.13
C ALA A 140 -3.84 -2.99 -6.99
N GLY A 141 -2.99 -3.92 -7.48
CA GLY A 141 -1.92 -3.61 -8.43
C GLY A 141 -2.37 -3.22 -9.83
N GLU A 142 -3.64 -3.45 -10.20
CA GLU A 142 -4.19 -3.15 -11.53
C GLU A 142 -4.85 -1.77 -11.65
N ILE A 143 -5.03 -1.07 -10.54
CA ILE A 143 -5.72 0.21 -10.51
C ILE A 143 -4.86 1.30 -9.87
N ASP A 144 -5.18 2.54 -10.17
CA ASP A 144 -4.58 3.68 -9.48
C ASP A 144 -5.17 3.82 -8.06
N GLY A 145 -4.27 3.91 -7.08
CA GLY A 145 -4.60 4.15 -5.67
C GLY A 145 -4.08 5.52 -5.23
N VAL A 146 -4.66 6.59 -5.77
CA VAL A 146 -4.23 7.97 -5.51
C VAL A 146 -5.33 8.72 -4.80
N GLY A 147 -5.00 9.31 -3.65
CA GLY A 147 -5.88 10.18 -2.88
C GLY A 147 -5.28 11.56 -2.62
N PRO A 148 -6.02 12.44 -1.93
CA PRO A 148 -5.57 13.76 -1.56
C PRO A 148 -4.25 13.72 -0.78
N LYS A 149 -3.32 14.61 -1.13
CA LYS A 149 -2.04 14.74 -0.42
C LYS A 149 -2.27 15.35 0.95
N ARG A 150 -2.15 14.54 1.99
CA ARG A 150 -2.28 14.96 3.40
C ARG A 150 -0.97 14.78 4.17
N GLY A 151 -0.11 13.85 3.74
CA GLY A 151 1.18 13.60 4.37
C GLY A 151 2.29 14.54 3.88
N THR A 152 3.36 14.62 4.65
CA THR A 152 4.57 15.40 4.36
C THR A 152 5.82 14.55 4.22
N THR A 153 5.84 13.36 4.85
CA THR A 153 6.96 12.43 4.78
C THR A 153 7.01 11.75 3.42
N THR A 154 8.17 11.84 2.74
CA THR A 154 8.38 11.20 1.44
C THR A 154 8.70 9.71 1.58
N LEU A 155 8.36 8.92 0.55
CA LEU A 155 8.73 7.50 0.52
C LEU A 155 10.25 7.32 0.54
N LYS A 156 11.00 8.18 -0.14
CA LYS A 156 12.47 8.16 -0.12
C LYS A 156 13.01 8.26 1.30
N HIS A 157 12.56 9.25 2.07
CA HIS A 157 13.00 9.43 3.46
C HIS A 157 12.70 8.22 4.34
N TYR A 158 11.51 7.62 4.19
CA TYR A 158 11.15 6.39 4.89
C TYR A 158 12.08 5.22 4.55
N LEU A 159 12.34 4.97 3.27
CA LEU A 159 13.25 3.90 2.83
C LEU A 159 14.69 4.12 3.29
N GLU A 160 15.16 5.37 3.29
CA GLU A 160 16.49 5.75 3.83
C GLU A 160 16.58 5.45 5.33
N SER A 161 15.51 5.70 6.08
CA SER A 161 15.44 5.38 7.52
C SER A 161 15.53 3.86 7.77
N LEU A 162 14.84 3.05 6.94
CA LEU A 162 14.94 1.59 6.97
C LEU A 162 16.36 1.12 6.62
N HIS A 163 16.99 1.72 5.61
CA HIS A 163 18.35 1.41 5.24
C HIS A 163 19.34 1.67 6.39
N ALA A 164 19.22 2.82 7.05
CA ALA A 164 20.05 3.18 8.19
C ALA A 164 19.86 2.23 9.38
N ALA A 165 18.61 1.85 9.69
CA ALA A 165 18.30 0.89 10.75
C ALA A 165 18.90 -0.50 10.48
N ASN A 166 18.77 -1.00 9.24
CA ASN A 166 19.30 -2.30 8.86
C ASN A 166 20.84 -2.36 8.85
N ARG A 167 21.52 -1.22 8.65
CA ARG A 167 22.99 -1.16 8.74
C ARG A 167 23.50 -1.21 10.19
N LYS A 168 22.73 -0.72 11.15
CA LYS A 168 23.11 -0.77 12.58
C LYS A 168 22.96 -2.17 13.18
N ASN A 169 22.13 -3.01 12.58
CA ASN A 169 21.83 -4.37 13.07
C ASN A 169 22.71 -5.46 12.42
N ARG A 170 23.67 -5.10 11.56
CA ARG A 170 24.67 -5.98 10.93
C ARG A 170 26.06 -5.76 11.54
#